data_cff1b81638bae6ec22428ee305d0ac6b
#
_entry.id   cff1b81638bae6ec22428ee305d0ac6b
#
_cell.length_a   1.000
_cell.length_b   1.000
_cell.length_c   1.000
_cell.angle_alpha   90.00
_cell.angle_beta   90.00
_cell.angle_gamma   90.00
#
_symmetry.space_group_name_H-M   'P 1'
#
loop_
_entity.id
_entity.type
_entity.pdbx_description
1 polymer ?
#
loop_
_entity_poly.entity_id
_entity_poly.type
_entity_poly.pdbx_seq_one_letter_code
_entity_poly.pdbx_strand_id
1 'polypeptide(L)'
;MSNSTHSERTLYSLLMHLFGFLLLLEWVRPLNEITDTGNLYVFVVFIGVAFTLSYLQLVPILKITIQAGFLLYFLHSLYFTESFLSKAWFSAFWSHMKYNVNVMMMNDWSAMSSLFRTLLLFVLLWLISYLLIYWILYRKKMFLFVVMTVTYVAILDTFTIYDGSMAIVRLMFVGMLIVGFVYMERLREKEGLFKDKKIWIAWGIPLVVFVFVSTTVGYLSPKAEPIWPDPVPFLTSVGEGIGNGTGDVKKIGYGEDDSRLGGPFIGDPTVVFTAESNRRHYWRVESKDIYTGKGWDNTDDEINRVDDGDVTAFPWFTEEVSTDNMTATLSMELKYPHINYPMGVTKVEALDEDVDVRFEYNESTQKIVTRNSSNNNEVLLDSYSVEYEYPTFYIERLKDVQSGTGSESDADFYARYTQLPSSLPNRVKNLAEEITSPFQSRYDKVVAVERYFARNGFEYETTNVAVPRGNEDYVDQFLFETQMGYCDNFSTSMVVLLRSVGIPARWVKGYTEGEFVTLTADGKRVYEIANNNAHSWVEVYFP
;
A
#
# COMPACT_ATOMS: atom_id res chain seq x y z
N MET A 1 25.09 -34.35 -33.95
CA MET A 1 24.51 -34.09 -35.28
C MET A 1 23.42 -33.05 -35.13
N SER A 2 23.78 -31.86 -35.52
CA SER A 2 23.00 -30.63 -35.41
C SER A 2 21.99 -30.59 -36.55
N ASN A 3 20.72 -30.56 -36.25
CA ASN A 3 19.72 -29.89 -37.08
C ASN A 3 19.02 -28.90 -36.17
N SER A 4 19.56 -27.67 -36.14
CA SER A 4 18.88 -26.50 -35.71
C SER A 4 17.71 -26.27 -36.65
N THR A 5 16.54 -26.77 -36.30
CA THR A 5 15.29 -26.32 -36.91
C THR A 5 15.15 -24.84 -36.62
N HIS A 6 15.57 -23.99 -37.56
CA HIS A 6 15.13 -22.61 -37.62
C HIS A 6 13.61 -22.66 -37.62
N SER A 7 12.99 -22.32 -36.49
CA SER A 7 11.55 -22.14 -36.41
C SER A 7 11.19 -21.02 -37.38
N GLU A 8 10.60 -21.39 -38.54
CA GLU A 8 10.15 -20.38 -39.49
C GLU A 8 9.19 -19.42 -38.79
N ARG A 9 9.24 -18.13 -39.11
CA ARG A 9 8.30 -17.09 -38.65
C ARG A 9 6.92 -17.38 -39.23
N THR A 10 6.23 -18.36 -38.66
CA THR A 10 4.92 -18.81 -39.09
C THR A 10 3.83 -18.00 -38.39
N LEU A 11 2.64 -17.95 -38.99
CA LEU A 11 1.43 -17.38 -38.39
C LEU A 11 1.16 -18.01 -37.01
N TYR A 12 1.43 -19.30 -36.85
CA TYR A 12 1.34 -20.02 -35.59
C TYR A 12 2.27 -19.39 -34.54
N SER A 13 3.54 -19.17 -34.86
CA SER A 13 4.50 -18.58 -33.95
C SER A 13 4.05 -17.18 -33.50
N LEU A 14 3.56 -16.36 -34.43
CA LEU A 14 3.03 -15.01 -34.11
C LEU A 14 1.84 -15.09 -33.14
N LEU A 15 0.85 -15.94 -33.45
CA LEU A 15 -0.33 -16.12 -32.61
C LEU A 15 0.05 -16.61 -31.20
N MET A 16 0.99 -17.56 -31.12
CA MET A 16 1.43 -18.09 -29.83
C MET A 16 2.17 -17.04 -28.98
N HIS A 17 2.98 -16.17 -29.60
CA HIS A 17 3.60 -15.07 -28.88
C HIS A 17 2.54 -14.04 -28.40
N LEU A 18 1.56 -13.72 -29.24
CA LEU A 18 0.47 -12.82 -28.89
C LEU A 18 -0.37 -13.37 -27.73
N PHE A 19 -0.80 -14.62 -27.81
CA PHE A 19 -1.60 -15.24 -26.75
C PHE A 19 -0.79 -15.42 -25.45
N GLY A 20 0.49 -15.76 -25.54
CA GLY A 20 1.38 -15.83 -24.38
C GLY A 20 1.53 -14.46 -23.72
N PHE A 21 1.68 -13.41 -24.51
CA PHE A 21 1.69 -12.04 -24.01
C PHE A 21 0.37 -11.68 -23.30
N LEU A 22 -0.78 -11.96 -23.92
CA LEU A 22 -2.10 -11.71 -23.32
C LEU A 22 -2.31 -12.51 -22.02
N LEU A 23 -1.84 -13.76 -21.97
CA LEU A 23 -1.92 -14.57 -20.76
C LEU A 23 -1.08 -13.99 -19.62
N LEU A 24 0.12 -13.49 -19.93
CA LEU A 24 0.98 -12.88 -18.91
C LEU A 24 0.49 -11.49 -18.47
N LEU A 25 -0.28 -10.80 -19.29
CA LEU A 25 -0.94 -9.55 -18.89
C LEU A 25 -1.90 -9.78 -17.72
N GLU A 26 -2.60 -10.91 -17.66
CA GLU A 26 -3.51 -11.21 -16.54
C GLU A 26 -2.76 -11.45 -15.22
N TRP A 27 -1.45 -11.69 -15.24
CA TRP A 27 -0.59 -11.72 -14.04
C TRP A 27 -0.22 -10.33 -13.53
N VAL A 28 -0.17 -9.35 -14.43
CA VAL A 28 0.32 -8.01 -14.11
C VAL A 28 -0.84 -7.05 -13.82
N ARG A 29 -2.01 -7.25 -14.41
CA ARG A 29 -3.18 -6.39 -14.19
C ARG A 29 -3.59 -6.22 -12.72
N PRO A 30 -3.63 -7.28 -11.90
CA PRO A 30 -3.99 -7.15 -10.49
C PRO A 30 -3.04 -6.25 -9.70
N LEU A 31 -1.78 -6.10 -10.15
CA LEU A 31 -0.80 -5.25 -9.46
C LEU A 31 -1.25 -3.79 -9.37
N ASN A 32 -2.07 -3.31 -10.30
CA ASN A 32 -2.58 -1.95 -10.28
C ASN A 32 -3.60 -1.70 -9.16
N GLU A 33 -4.28 -2.75 -8.70
CA GLU A 33 -5.31 -2.67 -7.67
C GLU A 33 -4.79 -3.11 -6.29
N ILE A 34 -3.78 -3.99 -6.29
CA ILE A 34 -3.25 -4.60 -5.05
C ILE A 34 -1.98 -3.89 -4.55
N THR A 35 -1.27 -3.17 -5.41
CA THR A 35 0.01 -2.55 -5.05
C THR A 35 0.07 -1.08 -5.47
N ASP A 36 0.78 -0.26 -4.70
CA ASP A 36 1.07 1.16 -5.00
C ASP A 36 1.95 1.36 -6.25
N THR A 37 1.98 0.41 -7.17
CA THR A 37 2.81 0.46 -8.36
C THR A 37 2.13 1.29 -9.44
N GLY A 38 2.09 2.61 -9.28
CA GLY A 38 1.37 3.57 -10.12
C GLY A 38 1.72 3.63 -11.61
N ASN A 39 2.49 2.68 -12.16
CA ASN A 39 2.96 2.70 -13.54
C ASN A 39 2.91 1.30 -14.18
N LEU A 40 1.74 0.69 -14.23
CA LEU A 40 1.55 -0.63 -14.85
C LEU A 40 2.11 -0.73 -16.27
N TYR A 41 2.06 0.37 -17.03
CA TYR A 41 2.48 0.39 -18.42
C TYR A 41 3.95 0.00 -18.62
N VAL A 42 4.85 0.27 -17.66
CA VAL A 42 6.27 -0.10 -17.79
C VAL A 42 6.46 -1.62 -17.79
N PHE A 43 5.66 -2.34 -17.00
CA PHE A 43 5.68 -3.80 -16.96
C PHE A 43 5.07 -4.39 -18.24
N VAL A 44 3.97 -3.81 -18.74
CA VAL A 44 3.32 -4.22 -19.97
C VAL A 44 4.28 -4.05 -21.16
N VAL A 45 4.96 -2.89 -21.26
CA VAL A 45 5.94 -2.63 -22.32
C VAL A 45 7.13 -3.60 -22.19
N PHE A 46 7.64 -3.82 -20.98
CA PHE A 46 8.75 -4.74 -20.73
C PHE A 46 8.45 -6.17 -21.20
N ILE A 47 7.27 -6.69 -20.86
CA ILE A 47 6.79 -8.00 -21.33
C ILE A 47 6.64 -8.00 -22.85
N GLY A 48 6.02 -6.95 -23.42
CA GLY A 48 5.86 -6.80 -24.87
C GLY A 48 7.19 -6.83 -25.62
N VAL A 49 8.21 -6.15 -25.10
CA VAL A 49 9.59 -6.22 -25.62
C VAL A 49 10.13 -7.65 -25.56
N ALA A 50 9.95 -8.37 -24.42
CA ALA A 50 10.43 -9.75 -24.28
C ALA A 50 9.85 -10.68 -25.35
N PHE A 51 8.52 -10.61 -25.56
CA PHE A 51 7.84 -11.42 -26.56
C PHE A 51 8.22 -11.03 -28.00
N THR A 52 8.36 -9.73 -28.27
CA THR A 52 8.79 -9.21 -29.58
C THR A 52 10.21 -9.67 -29.92
N LEU A 53 11.15 -9.52 -28.98
CA LEU A 53 12.55 -9.97 -29.18
C LEU A 53 12.63 -11.48 -29.37
N SER A 54 11.75 -12.24 -28.71
CA SER A 54 11.67 -13.69 -28.91
C SER A 54 11.17 -14.02 -30.32
N TYR A 55 10.10 -13.38 -30.78
CA TYR A 55 9.53 -13.58 -32.11
C TYR A 55 10.54 -13.21 -33.22
N LEU A 56 11.32 -12.15 -33.02
CA LEU A 56 12.36 -11.70 -33.96
C LEU A 56 13.54 -12.67 -34.06
N GLN A 57 13.64 -13.67 -33.17
CA GLN A 57 14.69 -14.70 -33.15
C GLN A 57 16.13 -14.14 -33.15
N LEU A 58 16.32 -13.00 -32.47
CA LEU A 58 17.65 -12.38 -32.33
C LEU A 58 18.61 -13.30 -31.57
N VAL A 59 19.90 -13.07 -31.76
CA VAL A 59 20.94 -13.80 -31.00
C VAL A 59 20.75 -13.62 -29.47
N PRO A 60 20.97 -14.64 -28.65
CA PRO A 60 20.66 -14.59 -27.22
C PRO A 60 21.30 -13.41 -26.48
N ILE A 61 22.56 -13.11 -26.78
CA ILE A 61 23.28 -12.00 -26.15
C ILE A 61 22.58 -10.68 -26.42
N LEU A 62 22.16 -10.42 -27.68
CA LEU A 62 21.49 -9.18 -28.03
C LEU A 62 20.12 -9.04 -27.35
N LYS A 63 19.37 -10.14 -27.22
CA LYS A 63 18.09 -10.16 -26.47
C LYS A 63 18.32 -9.75 -25.02
N ILE A 64 19.28 -10.37 -24.35
CA ILE A 64 19.61 -10.10 -22.95
C ILE A 64 20.04 -8.64 -22.78
N THR A 65 20.91 -8.14 -23.65
CA THR A 65 21.40 -6.75 -23.57
C THR A 65 20.26 -5.73 -23.75
N ILE A 66 19.41 -5.92 -24.75
CA ILE A 66 18.27 -5.03 -24.99
C ILE A 66 17.31 -5.05 -23.79
N GLN A 67 16.98 -6.23 -23.29
CA GLN A 67 16.02 -6.39 -22.20
C GLN A 67 16.56 -5.85 -20.88
N ALA A 68 17.86 -6.05 -20.59
CA ALA A 68 18.54 -5.44 -19.47
C ALA A 68 18.60 -3.90 -19.59
N GLY A 69 18.79 -3.38 -20.79
CA GLY A 69 18.73 -1.94 -21.07
C GLY A 69 17.35 -1.34 -20.76
N PHE A 70 16.27 -1.99 -21.21
CA PHE A 70 14.91 -1.56 -20.87
C PHE A 70 14.63 -1.63 -19.36
N LEU A 71 15.07 -2.69 -18.67
CA LEU A 71 14.95 -2.82 -17.23
C LEU A 71 15.63 -1.65 -16.51
N LEU A 72 16.89 -1.37 -16.82
CA LEU A 72 17.63 -0.27 -16.19
C LEU A 72 17.01 1.10 -16.52
N TYR A 73 16.53 1.29 -17.75
CA TYR A 73 15.86 2.52 -18.14
C TYR A 73 14.54 2.73 -17.39
N PHE A 74 13.72 1.69 -17.22
CA PHE A 74 12.47 1.81 -16.45
C PHE A 74 12.73 2.04 -14.97
N LEU A 75 13.70 1.35 -14.36
CA LEU A 75 14.09 1.64 -12.98
C LEU A 75 14.58 3.08 -12.80
N HIS A 76 15.35 3.58 -13.76
CA HIS A 76 15.77 4.97 -13.76
C HIS A 76 14.56 5.91 -13.83
N SER A 77 13.67 5.69 -14.79
CA SER A 77 12.48 6.54 -14.99
C SER A 77 11.53 6.57 -13.78
N LEU A 78 11.50 5.50 -12.98
CA LEU A 78 10.59 5.40 -11.82
C LEU A 78 11.21 5.98 -10.53
N TYR A 79 12.52 5.89 -10.35
CA TYR A 79 13.14 6.12 -9.04
C TYR A 79 14.27 7.15 -9.01
N PHE A 80 14.73 7.65 -10.15
CA PHE A 80 15.88 8.55 -10.20
C PHE A 80 15.57 9.83 -10.97
N THR A 81 16.05 10.95 -10.46
CA THR A 81 15.95 12.27 -11.09
C THR A 81 17.24 12.66 -11.83
N GLU A 82 18.37 12.00 -11.52
CA GLU A 82 19.66 12.23 -12.17
C GLU A 82 19.63 11.80 -13.64
N SER A 83 20.51 12.33 -14.46
CA SER A 83 20.62 11.93 -15.86
C SER A 83 20.99 10.45 -16.00
N PHE A 84 20.26 9.71 -16.84
CA PHE A 84 20.52 8.30 -17.11
C PHE A 84 21.96 8.01 -17.50
N LEU A 85 22.57 7.00 -16.91
CA LEU A 85 23.97 6.61 -17.09
C LEU A 85 25.02 7.64 -16.64
N SER A 86 24.64 8.68 -15.89
CA SER A 86 25.60 9.59 -15.25
C SER A 86 26.36 8.90 -14.12
N LYS A 87 27.53 9.45 -13.74
CA LYS A 87 28.28 8.93 -12.59
C LYS A 87 27.49 9.02 -11.28
N ALA A 88 26.68 10.08 -11.11
CA ALA A 88 25.82 10.28 -9.97
C ALA A 88 24.74 9.17 -9.90
N TRP A 89 24.05 8.93 -11.00
CA TRP A 89 23.06 7.85 -11.09
C TRP A 89 23.67 6.47 -10.78
N PHE A 90 24.86 6.17 -11.33
CA PHE A 90 25.51 4.89 -11.10
C PHE A 90 25.90 4.71 -9.62
N SER A 91 26.36 5.78 -8.97
CA SER A 91 26.69 5.77 -7.55
C SER A 91 25.43 5.57 -6.69
N ALA A 92 24.33 6.28 -6.98
CA ALA A 92 23.05 6.15 -6.30
C ALA A 92 22.48 4.73 -6.47
N PHE A 93 22.41 4.22 -7.70
CA PHE A 93 21.94 2.86 -7.98
C PHE A 93 22.75 1.81 -7.20
N TRP A 94 24.08 1.93 -7.18
CA TRP A 94 24.94 0.98 -6.48
C TRP A 94 24.81 1.05 -4.96
N SER A 95 24.58 2.24 -4.41
CA SER A 95 24.31 2.39 -2.97
C SER A 95 23.00 1.72 -2.56
N HIS A 96 21.91 1.88 -3.35
CA HIS A 96 20.65 1.16 -3.15
C HIS A 96 20.83 -0.35 -3.23
N MET A 97 21.62 -0.86 -4.18
CA MET A 97 21.89 -2.31 -4.27
C MET A 97 22.61 -2.82 -3.04
N LYS A 98 23.66 -2.12 -2.57
CA LYS A 98 24.37 -2.50 -1.34
C LYS A 98 23.47 -2.51 -0.12
N TYR A 99 22.65 -1.47 0.05
CA TYR A 99 21.69 -1.39 1.13
C TYR A 99 20.76 -2.61 1.15
N ASN A 100 20.11 -2.93 0.02
CA ASN A 100 19.15 -4.02 -0.05
C ASN A 100 19.82 -5.40 0.10
N VAL A 101 21.04 -5.59 -0.37
CA VAL A 101 21.80 -6.82 -0.12
C VAL A 101 22.07 -6.99 1.38
N ASN A 102 22.42 -5.93 2.10
CA ASN A 102 22.60 -5.99 3.55
C ASN A 102 21.27 -6.30 4.28
N VAL A 103 20.18 -5.68 3.88
CA VAL A 103 18.83 -5.95 4.40
C VAL A 103 18.45 -7.42 4.21
N MET A 104 18.70 -7.99 3.03
CA MET A 104 18.49 -9.42 2.77
C MET A 104 19.36 -10.31 3.66
N MET A 105 20.62 -9.96 3.86
CA MET A 105 21.53 -10.72 4.73
C MET A 105 21.11 -10.67 6.21
N MET A 106 20.44 -9.59 6.62
CA MET A 106 19.88 -9.44 7.97
C MET A 106 18.50 -10.11 8.12
N ASN A 107 17.96 -10.71 7.05
CA ASN A 107 16.64 -11.32 6.99
C ASN A 107 15.47 -10.35 7.29
N ASP A 108 15.67 -9.06 7.09
CA ASP A 108 14.69 -8.00 7.31
C ASP A 108 13.99 -7.62 6.00
N TRP A 109 13.07 -8.48 5.55
CA TRP A 109 12.37 -8.31 4.28
C TRP A 109 11.47 -7.07 4.22
N SER A 110 11.04 -6.58 5.37
CA SER A 110 10.19 -5.39 5.49
C SER A 110 10.94 -4.09 5.14
N ALA A 111 12.24 -4.03 5.41
CA ALA A 111 13.09 -2.88 5.12
C ALA A 111 13.57 -2.79 3.66
N MET A 112 13.11 -3.70 2.78
CA MET A 112 13.47 -3.63 1.36
C MET A 112 12.90 -2.39 0.68
N SER A 113 13.76 -1.67 -0.07
CA SER A 113 13.35 -0.48 -0.81
C SER A 113 12.40 -0.82 -1.97
N SER A 114 11.50 0.10 -2.30
CA SER A 114 10.57 -0.04 -3.43
C SER A 114 11.29 -0.25 -4.75
N LEU A 115 12.44 0.41 -4.97
CA LEU A 115 13.31 0.19 -6.13
C LEU A 115 13.73 -1.28 -6.26
N PHE A 116 14.16 -1.89 -5.16
CA PHE A 116 14.65 -3.27 -5.19
C PHE A 116 13.50 -4.27 -5.39
N ARG A 117 12.34 -4.03 -4.77
CA ARG A 117 11.12 -4.83 -5.00
C ARG A 117 10.70 -4.78 -6.47
N THR A 118 10.71 -3.60 -7.09
CA THR A 118 10.42 -3.42 -8.51
C THR A 118 11.47 -4.10 -9.41
N LEU A 119 12.75 -4.04 -9.06
CA LEU A 119 13.80 -4.79 -9.76
C LEU A 119 13.53 -6.31 -9.72
N LEU A 120 13.21 -6.86 -8.55
CA LEU A 120 12.86 -8.28 -8.40
C LEU A 120 11.63 -8.66 -9.24
N LEU A 121 10.63 -7.79 -9.29
CA LEU A 121 9.44 -8.01 -10.13
C LEU A 121 9.81 -8.03 -11.61
N PHE A 122 10.64 -7.11 -12.11
CA PHE A 122 11.12 -7.14 -13.50
C PHE A 122 11.90 -8.43 -13.80
N VAL A 123 12.78 -8.87 -12.90
CA VAL A 123 13.52 -10.12 -13.05
C VAL A 123 12.57 -11.32 -13.08
N LEU A 124 11.57 -11.35 -12.21
CA LEU A 124 10.54 -12.38 -12.19
C LEU A 124 9.74 -12.41 -13.51
N LEU A 125 9.26 -11.25 -13.97
CA LEU A 125 8.54 -11.15 -15.25
C LEU A 125 9.41 -11.57 -16.44
N TRP A 126 10.70 -11.27 -16.40
CA TRP A 126 11.65 -11.73 -17.41
C TRP A 126 11.75 -13.27 -17.44
N LEU A 127 11.93 -13.86 -16.26
CA LEU A 127 12.02 -15.33 -16.13
C LEU A 127 10.71 -16.01 -16.56
N ILE A 128 9.55 -15.49 -16.12
CA ILE A 128 8.25 -16.05 -16.50
C ILE A 128 8.02 -15.90 -18.00
N SER A 129 8.35 -14.76 -18.61
CA SER A 129 8.25 -14.56 -20.06
C SER A 129 9.09 -15.58 -20.82
N TYR A 130 10.35 -15.77 -20.41
CA TYR A 130 11.24 -16.76 -21.01
C TYR A 130 10.69 -18.19 -20.87
N LEU A 131 10.26 -18.57 -19.67
CA LEU A 131 9.73 -19.89 -19.37
C LEU A 131 8.44 -20.17 -20.17
N LEU A 132 7.54 -19.20 -20.25
CA LEU A 132 6.29 -19.31 -20.98
C LEU A 132 6.53 -19.51 -22.48
N ILE A 133 7.41 -18.69 -23.09
CA ILE A 133 7.80 -18.86 -24.49
C ILE A 133 8.44 -20.23 -24.73
N TYR A 134 9.32 -20.68 -23.83
CA TYR A 134 9.92 -22.00 -23.91
C TYR A 134 8.87 -23.13 -23.88
N TRP A 135 7.89 -23.04 -23.00
CA TRP A 135 6.84 -24.03 -22.87
C TRP A 135 5.88 -24.04 -24.07
N ILE A 136 5.52 -22.85 -24.59
CA ILE A 136 4.66 -22.73 -25.78
C ILE A 136 5.34 -23.34 -27.01
N LEU A 137 6.56 -22.90 -27.30
CA LEU A 137 7.20 -23.20 -28.60
C LEU A 137 7.94 -24.53 -28.62
N TYR A 138 8.66 -24.87 -27.51
CA TYR A 138 9.54 -26.03 -27.50
C TYR A 138 8.92 -27.24 -26.81
N ARG A 139 8.32 -27.05 -25.63
CA ARG A 139 7.71 -28.17 -24.88
C ARG A 139 6.30 -28.48 -25.33
N LYS A 140 5.58 -27.51 -25.89
CA LYS A 140 4.19 -27.63 -26.37
C LYS A 140 3.26 -28.23 -25.30
N LYS A 141 3.40 -27.79 -24.04
CA LYS A 141 2.63 -28.24 -22.86
C LYS A 141 2.17 -27.02 -22.06
N MET A 142 0.99 -26.50 -22.35
CA MET A 142 0.51 -25.25 -21.74
C MET A 142 -0.60 -25.43 -20.73
N PHE A 143 -1.22 -26.62 -20.67
CA PHE A 143 -2.38 -26.85 -19.81
C PHE A 143 -2.11 -26.49 -18.34
N LEU A 144 -1.00 -26.99 -17.78
CA LEU A 144 -0.65 -26.73 -16.38
C LEU A 144 -0.44 -25.22 -16.12
N PHE A 145 0.19 -24.51 -17.04
CA PHE A 145 0.41 -23.07 -16.89
C PHE A 145 -0.91 -22.28 -16.91
N VAL A 146 -1.85 -22.65 -17.79
CA VAL A 146 -3.20 -22.05 -17.84
C VAL A 146 -3.92 -22.31 -16.50
N VAL A 147 -3.89 -23.55 -16.00
CA VAL A 147 -4.50 -23.88 -14.70
C VAL A 147 -3.88 -23.06 -13.57
N MET A 148 -2.54 -22.98 -13.51
CA MET A 148 -1.86 -22.13 -12.50
C MET A 148 -2.26 -20.66 -12.59
N THR A 149 -2.45 -20.14 -13.80
CA THR A 149 -2.87 -18.76 -14.00
C THR A 149 -4.32 -18.53 -13.56
N VAL A 150 -5.22 -19.49 -13.86
CA VAL A 150 -6.60 -19.42 -13.36
C VAL A 150 -6.62 -19.50 -11.83
N THR A 151 -5.85 -20.42 -11.24
CA THR A 151 -5.73 -20.54 -9.78
C THR A 151 -5.18 -19.25 -9.15
N TYR A 152 -4.16 -18.64 -9.76
CA TYR A 152 -3.60 -17.37 -9.30
C TYR A 152 -4.66 -16.26 -9.28
N VAL A 153 -5.40 -16.08 -10.38
CA VAL A 153 -6.46 -15.06 -10.45
C VAL A 153 -7.59 -15.36 -9.48
N ALA A 154 -7.99 -16.64 -9.34
CA ALA A 154 -9.04 -17.05 -8.40
C ALA A 154 -8.62 -16.79 -6.93
N ILE A 155 -7.34 -17.03 -6.58
CA ILE A 155 -6.82 -16.70 -5.25
C ILE A 155 -6.88 -15.18 -5.02
N LEU A 156 -6.45 -14.38 -5.98
CA LEU A 156 -6.51 -12.93 -5.84
C LEU A 156 -7.95 -12.40 -5.71
N ASP A 157 -8.87 -12.92 -6.52
CA ASP A 157 -10.30 -12.59 -6.45
C ASP A 157 -10.93 -12.95 -5.08
N THR A 158 -10.47 -14.06 -4.48
CA THR A 158 -11.00 -14.53 -3.19
C THR A 158 -10.41 -13.82 -1.98
N PHE A 159 -9.11 -13.48 -2.02
CA PHE A 159 -8.36 -13.00 -0.85
C PHE A 159 -7.90 -11.55 -0.93
N THR A 160 -8.24 -10.82 -2.00
CA THR A 160 -7.89 -9.41 -2.18
C THR A 160 -9.07 -8.59 -2.69
N ILE A 161 -8.92 -7.29 -2.77
CA ILE A 161 -9.92 -6.36 -3.33
C ILE A 161 -10.09 -6.50 -4.86
N TYR A 162 -9.26 -7.31 -5.53
CA TYR A 162 -9.26 -7.46 -6.99
C TYR A 162 -10.49 -8.24 -7.49
N ASP A 163 -11.32 -7.63 -8.34
CA ASP A 163 -12.40 -8.33 -9.06
C ASP A 163 -11.86 -9.11 -10.25
N GLY A 164 -11.69 -10.42 -10.08
CA GLY A 164 -11.21 -11.35 -11.08
C GLY A 164 -12.25 -11.81 -12.11
N SER A 165 -13.51 -11.43 -11.99
CA SER A 165 -14.62 -11.94 -12.81
C SER A 165 -14.33 -11.84 -14.31
N MET A 166 -13.95 -10.66 -14.78
CA MET A 166 -13.63 -10.45 -16.20
C MET A 166 -12.26 -11.00 -16.59
N ALA A 167 -11.32 -11.08 -15.64
CA ALA A 167 -10.02 -11.71 -15.86
C ALA A 167 -10.16 -13.21 -16.13
N ILE A 168 -11.00 -13.90 -15.36
CA ILE A 168 -11.29 -15.34 -15.56
C ILE A 168 -11.90 -15.58 -16.95
N VAL A 169 -12.83 -14.73 -17.41
CA VAL A 169 -13.43 -14.85 -18.76
C VAL A 169 -12.35 -14.73 -19.86
N ARG A 170 -11.50 -13.68 -19.77
CA ARG A 170 -10.40 -13.48 -20.73
C ARG A 170 -9.38 -14.63 -20.67
N LEU A 171 -9.06 -15.09 -19.47
CA LEU A 171 -8.15 -16.21 -19.23
C LEU A 171 -8.66 -17.52 -19.82
N MET A 172 -9.94 -17.84 -19.62
CA MET A 172 -10.57 -19.03 -20.20
C MET A 172 -10.55 -18.96 -21.72
N PHE A 173 -10.88 -17.81 -22.30
CA PHE A 173 -10.83 -17.62 -23.75
C PHE A 173 -9.42 -17.82 -24.32
N VAL A 174 -8.44 -17.05 -23.82
CA VAL A 174 -7.05 -17.10 -24.29
C VAL A 174 -6.39 -18.45 -23.95
N GLY A 175 -6.62 -18.96 -22.76
CA GLY A 175 -6.05 -20.22 -22.28
C GLY A 175 -6.52 -21.43 -23.09
N MET A 176 -7.82 -21.53 -23.38
CA MET A 176 -8.38 -22.59 -24.22
C MET A 176 -7.85 -22.51 -25.66
N LEU A 177 -7.71 -21.31 -26.22
CA LEU A 177 -7.10 -21.14 -27.54
C LEU A 177 -5.64 -21.60 -27.54
N ILE A 178 -4.83 -21.22 -26.56
CA ILE A 178 -3.43 -21.68 -26.45
C ILE A 178 -3.36 -23.20 -26.39
N VAL A 179 -4.14 -23.80 -25.49
CA VAL A 179 -4.13 -25.27 -25.31
C VAL A 179 -4.58 -25.97 -26.59
N GLY A 180 -5.66 -25.47 -27.23
CA GLY A 180 -6.18 -26.03 -28.47
C GLY A 180 -5.19 -25.92 -29.63
N PHE A 181 -4.59 -24.75 -29.85
CA PHE A 181 -3.61 -24.56 -30.93
C PHE A 181 -2.31 -25.33 -30.68
N VAL A 182 -1.83 -25.41 -29.44
CA VAL A 182 -0.66 -26.22 -29.09
C VAL A 182 -0.95 -27.71 -29.30
N TYR A 183 -2.15 -28.18 -28.93
CA TYR A 183 -2.55 -29.58 -29.18
C TYR A 183 -2.65 -29.88 -30.66
N MET A 184 -3.28 -28.99 -31.44
CA MET A 184 -3.41 -29.10 -32.88
C MET A 184 -2.03 -29.18 -33.57
N GLU A 185 -1.07 -28.35 -33.14
CA GLU A 185 0.29 -28.36 -33.69
C GLU A 185 1.04 -29.66 -33.33
N ARG A 186 0.86 -30.17 -32.11
CA ARG A 186 1.42 -31.49 -31.71
C ARG A 186 0.85 -32.66 -32.55
N LEU A 187 -0.47 -32.62 -32.81
CA LEU A 187 -1.13 -33.62 -33.63
C LEU A 187 -0.63 -33.56 -35.08
N ARG A 188 -0.51 -32.36 -35.64
CA ARG A 188 0.05 -32.13 -36.98
C ARG A 188 1.46 -32.69 -37.14
N GLU A 189 2.31 -32.48 -36.13
CA GLU A 189 3.67 -33.04 -36.10
C GLU A 189 3.67 -34.58 -36.03
N LYS A 190 2.82 -35.13 -35.17
CA LYS A 190 2.72 -36.59 -34.99
C LYS A 190 2.24 -37.32 -36.27
N GLU A 191 1.27 -36.72 -36.97
CA GLU A 191 0.69 -37.29 -38.17
C GLU A 191 1.47 -36.95 -39.46
N GLY A 192 2.56 -36.19 -39.35
CA GLY A 192 3.41 -35.83 -40.51
C GLY A 192 2.77 -34.85 -41.50
N LEU A 193 1.74 -34.14 -41.13
CA LEU A 193 0.95 -33.24 -41.97
C LEU A 193 1.60 -31.83 -42.14
N PHE A 194 2.92 -31.78 -42.33
CA PHE A 194 3.67 -30.51 -42.33
C PHE A 194 3.40 -29.57 -43.49
N LYS A 195 2.86 -30.01 -44.61
CA LYS A 195 2.79 -29.23 -45.85
C LYS A 195 1.45 -28.59 -46.16
N ASP A 196 0.38 -28.96 -45.45
CA ASP A 196 -0.95 -28.49 -45.83
C ASP A 196 -1.43 -27.33 -44.92
N LYS A 197 -1.30 -26.09 -45.44
CA LYS A 197 -1.81 -24.89 -44.79
C LYS A 197 -3.35 -24.87 -44.64
N LYS A 198 -4.07 -25.63 -45.47
CA LYS A 198 -5.55 -25.68 -45.42
C LYS A 198 -6.03 -26.38 -44.12
N ILE A 199 -5.28 -27.34 -43.63
CA ILE A 199 -5.61 -28.04 -42.37
C ILE A 199 -5.63 -27.07 -41.20
N TRP A 200 -4.70 -26.11 -41.16
CA TRP A 200 -4.63 -25.10 -40.10
C TRP A 200 -5.89 -24.21 -40.05
N ILE A 201 -6.42 -23.83 -41.23
CA ILE A 201 -7.64 -23.05 -41.32
C ILE A 201 -8.86 -23.93 -41.01
N ALA A 202 -8.91 -25.14 -41.57
CA ALA A 202 -10.03 -26.07 -41.40
C ALA A 202 -10.25 -26.48 -39.92
N TRP A 203 -9.20 -26.57 -39.12
CA TRP A 203 -9.30 -26.93 -37.69
C TRP A 203 -9.26 -25.72 -36.77
N GLY A 204 -8.56 -24.65 -37.17
CA GLY A 204 -8.42 -23.43 -36.35
C GLY A 204 -9.70 -22.64 -36.24
N ILE A 205 -10.45 -22.49 -37.36
CA ILE A 205 -11.74 -21.75 -37.36
C ILE A 205 -12.77 -22.42 -36.42
N PRO A 206 -13.06 -23.71 -36.54
CA PRO A 206 -13.98 -24.38 -35.61
C PRO A 206 -13.54 -24.29 -34.14
N LEU A 207 -12.24 -24.40 -33.86
CA LEU A 207 -11.71 -24.23 -32.53
C LEU A 207 -12.01 -22.83 -31.97
N VAL A 208 -11.70 -21.77 -32.72
CA VAL A 208 -11.96 -20.38 -32.32
C VAL A 208 -13.45 -20.15 -32.08
N VAL A 209 -14.31 -20.61 -33.01
CA VAL A 209 -15.77 -20.49 -32.90
C VAL A 209 -16.27 -21.24 -31.66
N PHE A 210 -15.81 -22.46 -31.45
CA PHE A 210 -16.21 -23.27 -30.29
C PHE A 210 -15.81 -22.60 -28.98
N VAL A 211 -14.56 -22.14 -28.86
CA VAL A 211 -14.07 -21.43 -27.66
C VAL A 211 -14.83 -20.14 -27.45
N PHE A 212 -15.08 -19.36 -28.51
CA PHE A 212 -15.85 -18.12 -28.43
C PHE A 212 -17.28 -18.36 -27.91
N VAL A 213 -18.00 -19.32 -28.54
CA VAL A 213 -19.36 -19.66 -28.11
C VAL A 213 -19.37 -20.17 -26.68
N SER A 214 -18.47 -21.09 -26.31
CA SER A 214 -18.41 -21.66 -24.98
C SER A 214 -18.14 -20.58 -23.92
N THR A 215 -17.20 -19.68 -24.19
CA THR A 215 -16.87 -18.58 -23.27
C THR A 215 -18.04 -17.59 -23.15
N THR A 216 -18.71 -17.27 -24.26
CA THR A 216 -19.88 -16.39 -24.27
C THR A 216 -21.05 -17.00 -23.52
N VAL A 217 -21.34 -18.27 -23.72
CA VAL A 217 -22.38 -19.00 -22.97
C VAL A 217 -22.04 -19.03 -21.48
N GLY A 218 -20.79 -19.32 -21.12
CA GLY A 218 -20.34 -19.29 -19.74
C GLY A 218 -20.49 -17.91 -19.08
N TYR A 219 -20.19 -16.85 -19.81
CA TYR A 219 -20.34 -15.47 -19.33
C TYR A 219 -21.81 -15.04 -19.16
N LEU A 220 -22.69 -15.43 -20.10
CA LEU A 220 -24.12 -15.10 -20.08
C LEU A 220 -24.95 -16.02 -19.21
N SER A 221 -24.40 -17.14 -18.76
CA SER A 221 -25.11 -18.08 -17.90
C SER A 221 -25.40 -17.44 -16.54
N PRO A 222 -26.62 -17.63 -15.98
CA PRO A 222 -26.91 -17.16 -14.64
C PRO A 222 -25.90 -17.76 -13.66
N LYS A 223 -25.29 -16.90 -12.86
CA LYS A 223 -24.39 -17.34 -11.79
C LYS A 223 -25.24 -18.09 -10.78
N ALA A 224 -25.04 -19.39 -10.66
CA ALA A 224 -25.62 -20.16 -9.56
C ALA A 224 -25.05 -19.62 -8.24
N GLU A 225 -25.89 -19.55 -7.21
CA GLU A 225 -25.37 -19.27 -5.87
C GLU A 225 -24.31 -20.32 -5.51
N PRO A 226 -23.23 -19.91 -4.82
CA PRO A 226 -22.16 -20.85 -4.47
C PRO A 226 -22.76 -22.00 -3.65
N ILE A 227 -22.62 -23.22 -4.15
CA ILE A 227 -23.08 -24.44 -3.47
C ILE A 227 -22.26 -24.70 -2.19
N TRP A 228 -21.05 -24.17 -2.17
CA TRP A 228 -20.17 -24.23 -1.00
C TRP A 228 -20.26 -22.88 -0.28
N PRO A 229 -20.42 -22.88 1.06
CA PRO A 229 -20.27 -21.66 1.82
C PRO A 229 -18.89 -21.04 1.55
N ASP A 230 -18.83 -19.72 1.58
CA ASP A 230 -17.57 -18.99 1.43
C ASP A 230 -16.49 -19.65 2.29
N PRO A 231 -15.38 -20.13 1.70
CA PRO A 231 -14.32 -20.79 2.46
C PRO A 231 -13.57 -19.83 3.39
N VAL A 232 -13.65 -18.52 3.16
CA VAL A 232 -12.96 -17.51 3.97
C VAL A 232 -13.47 -17.53 5.42
N PRO A 233 -14.78 -17.47 5.72
CA PRO A 233 -15.26 -17.64 7.10
C PRO A 233 -14.91 -19.00 7.71
N PHE A 234 -14.85 -20.06 6.90
CA PHE A 234 -14.47 -21.39 7.38
C PHE A 234 -12.97 -21.49 7.68
N LEU A 235 -12.12 -20.91 6.85
CA LEU A 235 -10.66 -20.88 7.08
C LEU A 235 -10.31 -19.96 8.25
N THR A 236 -11.03 -18.86 8.45
CA THR A 236 -10.88 -17.99 9.61
C THR A 236 -11.48 -18.62 10.87
N SER A 237 -12.60 -19.36 10.78
CA SER A 237 -13.25 -20.02 11.92
C SER A 237 -12.53 -21.28 12.41
N VAL A 238 -11.70 -21.93 11.61
CA VAL A 238 -10.84 -23.05 12.07
C VAL A 238 -9.73 -22.53 13.02
N GLY A 239 -9.43 -21.21 13.00
CA GLY A 239 -8.66 -20.50 14.02
C GLY A 239 -9.50 -20.01 15.21
N GLU A 240 -10.85 -19.98 15.09
CA GLU A 240 -11.77 -19.43 16.08
C GLU A 240 -12.25 -20.50 17.07
N GLY A 241 -11.49 -20.69 18.11
CA GLY A 241 -12.00 -21.21 19.38
C GLY A 241 -12.91 -20.17 20.05
N ILE A 242 -14.21 -20.30 19.85
CA ILE A 242 -15.31 -19.83 20.74
C ILE A 242 -15.13 -18.47 21.42
N GLY A 243 -15.79 -17.45 20.92
CA GLY A 243 -15.97 -16.18 21.62
C GLY A 243 -17.16 -15.38 21.09
N ASN A 244 -18.38 -15.68 21.58
CA ASN A 244 -19.57 -14.87 21.38
C ASN A 244 -19.37 -13.45 21.94
N GLY A 245 -19.24 -12.45 21.09
CA GLY A 245 -19.29 -11.05 21.45
C GLY A 245 -19.98 -10.27 20.34
N THR A 246 -21.27 -9.96 20.55
CA THR A 246 -22.07 -9.06 19.73
C THR A 246 -21.52 -7.63 19.83
N GLY A 247 -20.53 -7.29 19.00
CA GLY A 247 -20.14 -5.92 18.77
C GLY A 247 -20.70 -5.46 17.42
N ASP A 248 -21.31 -4.30 17.37
CA ASP A 248 -21.73 -3.67 16.11
C ASP A 248 -20.52 -3.54 15.19
N VAL A 249 -20.61 -4.06 13.96
CA VAL A 249 -19.59 -3.92 12.94
C VAL A 249 -19.57 -2.47 12.47
N LYS A 250 -18.49 -1.76 12.76
CA LYS A 250 -18.32 -0.36 12.33
C LYS A 250 -17.86 -0.32 10.87
N LYS A 251 -18.36 0.66 10.09
CA LYS A 251 -17.74 1.01 8.81
C LYS A 251 -16.42 1.74 9.07
N ILE A 252 -15.42 1.48 8.22
CA ILE A 252 -14.18 2.25 8.25
C ILE A 252 -14.47 3.69 7.79
N GLY A 253 -13.83 4.65 8.41
CA GLY A 253 -13.96 6.07 8.12
C GLY A 253 -13.53 6.89 9.33
N TYR A 254 -13.53 8.21 9.19
CA TYR A 254 -13.25 9.09 10.31
C TYR A 254 -14.39 9.03 11.35
N GLY A 255 -14.11 8.43 12.50
CA GLY A 255 -15.00 8.42 13.66
C GLY A 255 -14.58 9.52 14.65
N GLU A 256 -15.53 10.13 15.37
CA GLU A 256 -15.22 11.17 16.36
C GLU A 256 -14.98 10.61 17.77
N ASP A 257 -15.56 9.45 18.08
CA ASP A 257 -15.45 8.81 19.41
C ASP A 257 -14.33 7.77 19.43
N ASP A 258 -13.20 8.14 20.03
CA ASP A 258 -12.04 7.28 20.25
C ASP A 258 -11.93 6.81 21.70
N SER A 259 -12.93 7.08 22.55
CA SER A 259 -12.92 6.70 23.96
C SER A 259 -12.88 5.19 24.19
N ARG A 260 -13.32 4.40 23.21
CA ARG A 260 -13.28 2.93 23.18
C ARG A 260 -12.84 2.44 21.81
N LEU A 261 -11.65 1.83 21.78
CA LEU A 261 -11.08 1.21 20.59
C LEU A 261 -11.41 -0.29 20.52
N GLY A 262 -11.17 -0.87 19.34
CA GLY A 262 -11.38 -2.29 19.04
C GLY A 262 -12.73 -2.58 18.38
N GLY A 263 -12.91 -3.85 18.06
CA GLY A 263 -14.04 -4.36 17.29
C GLY A 263 -13.77 -4.38 15.79
N PRO A 264 -14.48 -5.24 15.05
CA PRO A 264 -14.31 -5.38 13.61
C PRO A 264 -14.81 -4.16 12.85
N PHE A 265 -14.22 -3.92 11.67
CA PHE A 265 -14.77 -2.96 10.72
C PHE A 265 -14.80 -3.52 9.29
N ILE A 266 -15.71 -2.97 8.48
CA ILE A 266 -15.83 -3.28 7.05
C ILE A 266 -15.22 -2.12 6.26
N GLY A 267 -14.44 -2.43 5.24
CA GLY A 267 -13.87 -1.44 4.33
C GLY A 267 -14.96 -0.62 3.62
N ASP A 268 -14.67 0.65 3.37
CA ASP A 268 -15.53 1.58 2.63
C ASP A 268 -14.69 2.31 1.59
N PRO A 269 -14.84 2.01 0.28
CA PRO A 269 -14.07 2.62 -0.78
C PRO A 269 -14.58 4.03 -1.17
N THR A 270 -15.54 4.59 -0.43
CA THR A 270 -16.07 5.93 -0.73
C THR A 270 -14.96 6.97 -0.65
N VAL A 271 -14.77 7.72 -1.71
CA VAL A 271 -13.77 8.80 -1.78
C VAL A 271 -14.15 9.90 -0.80
N VAL A 272 -13.20 10.33 -0.01
CA VAL A 272 -13.36 11.43 0.96
C VAL A 272 -12.91 12.75 0.35
N PHE A 273 -11.74 12.78 -0.26
CA PHE A 273 -11.21 13.95 -0.95
C PHE A 273 -10.14 13.56 -1.98
N THR A 274 -9.85 14.48 -2.88
CA THR A 274 -8.66 14.42 -3.73
C THR A 274 -7.66 15.48 -3.28
N ALA A 275 -6.36 15.17 -3.41
CA ALA A 275 -5.29 16.06 -3.01
C ALA A 275 -4.27 16.25 -4.14
N GLU A 276 -4.04 17.51 -4.51
CA GLU A 276 -2.97 17.89 -5.44
C GLU A 276 -1.73 18.28 -4.65
N SER A 277 -0.67 17.48 -4.76
CA SER A 277 0.57 17.70 -4.04
C SER A 277 1.80 17.19 -4.80
N ASN A 278 2.95 17.80 -4.57
CA ASN A 278 4.22 17.33 -5.14
C ASN A 278 4.82 16.12 -4.40
N ARG A 279 4.36 15.87 -3.17
CA ARG A 279 4.84 14.81 -2.29
C ARG A 279 3.68 13.96 -1.80
N ARG A 280 3.94 12.73 -1.42
CA ARG A 280 2.99 11.87 -0.69
C ARG A 280 3.07 12.22 0.79
N HIS A 281 1.91 12.31 1.44
CA HIS A 281 1.80 12.62 2.87
C HIS A 281 0.74 11.76 3.52
N TYR A 282 0.86 11.59 4.84
CA TYR A 282 -0.28 11.29 5.67
C TYR A 282 -1.05 12.60 5.93
N TRP A 283 -2.36 12.52 5.88
CA TRP A 283 -3.26 13.65 6.07
C TRP A 283 -3.81 13.61 7.48
N ARG A 284 -3.30 14.48 8.33
CA ARG A 284 -3.71 14.59 9.73
C ARG A 284 -5.10 15.19 9.82
N VAL A 285 -5.83 14.77 10.86
CA VAL A 285 -7.05 15.44 11.31
C VAL A 285 -6.85 15.93 12.74
N GLU A 286 -6.47 15.03 13.64
CA GLU A 286 -6.25 15.35 15.06
C GLU A 286 -5.25 14.39 15.73
N SER A 287 -4.78 14.79 16.90
CA SER A 287 -4.03 13.93 17.82
C SER A 287 -4.74 13.80 19.17
N LYS A 288 -4.42 12.75 19.90
CA LYS A 288 -4.93 12.48 21.24
C LYS A 288 -3.77 12.30 22.22
N ASP A 289 -3.96 12.80 23.45
CA ASP A 289 -2.89 12.85 24.45
C ASP A 289 -3.17 12.04 25.73
N ILE A 290 -4.43 11.75 26.06
CA ILE A 290 -4.82 10.97 27.24
C ILE A 290 -5.18 9.54 26.87
N TYR A 291 -4.34 8.58 27.25
CA TYR A 291 -4.69 7.16 27.18
C TYR A 291 -5.49 6.73 28.41
N THR A 292 -6.66 6.14 28.21
CA THR A 292 -7.61 5.79 29.27
C THR A 292 -7.56 4.32 29.70
N GLY A 293 -6.85 3.49 28.97
CA GLY A 293 -6.88 2.02 29.09
C GLY A 293 -7.92 1.34 28.20
N LYS A 294 -8.85 2.10 27.60
CA LYS A 294 -9.86 1.62 26.65
C LYS A 294 -9.75 2.26 25.27
N GLY A 295 -9.18 3.43 25.24
CA GLY A 295 -9.06 4.28 24.06
C GLY A 295 -8.38 5.57 24.45
N TRP A 296 -8.71 6.63 23.71
CA TRP A 296 -8.08 7.92 23.82
C TRP A 296 -9.07 9.04 24.15
N ASP A 297 -8.60 10.01 24.92
CA ASP A 297 -9.27 11.25 25.26
C ASP A 297 -8.31 12.43 25.08
N ASN A 298 -8.75 13.63 25.32
CA ASN A 298 -7.98 14.85 25.18
C ASN A 298 -7.96 15.65 26.47
N THR A 299 -6.87 16.37 26.67
CA THR A 299 -6.86 17.49 27.61
C THR A 299 -7.77 18.61 27.05
N ASP A 300 -8.64 19.16 27.88
CA ASP A 300 -9.44 20.33 27.51
C ASP A 300 -8.53 21.56 27.46
N ASP A 301 -8.17 21.98 26.26
CA ASP A 301 -7.37 23.16 26.03
C ASP A 301 -8.19 24.29 25.38
N GLU A 302 -7.67 25.51 25.48
CA GLU A 302 -8.26 26.67 24.84
C GLU A 302 -8.22 26.52 23.30
N ILE A 303 -9.32 26.90 22.66
CA ILE A 303 -9.41 27.00 21.22
C ILE A 303 -8.86 28.36 20.79
N ASN A 304 -7.83 28.36 19.99
CA ASN A 304 -7.23 29.55 19.43
C ASN A 304 -7.86 29.92 18.08
N ARG A 305 -8.27 31.15 17.93
CA ARG A 305 -8.67 31.68 16.63
C ARG A 305 -7.42 31.96 15.81
N VAL A 306 -7.49 31.56 14.55
CA VAL A 306 -6.39 31.71 13.60
C VAL A 306 -6.78 32.71 12.55
N ASP A 307 -6.17 33.93 12.62
CA ASP A 307 -6.44 34.98 11.68
C ASP A 307 -5.92 34.62 10.29
N ASP A 308 -6.75 34.80 9.27
CA ASP A 308 -6.44 34.47 7.86
C ASP A 308 -5.88 33.05 7.65
N GLY A 309 -6.20 32.12 8.54
CA GLY A 309 -5.73 30.73 8.47
C GLY A 309 -4.24 30.52 8.80
N ASP A 310 -3.56 31.53 9.35
CA ASP A 310 -2.14 31.45 9.72
C ASP A 310 -1.93 30.71 11.04
N VAL A 311 -1.35 29.50 10.99
CA VAL A 311 -1.01 28.64 12.13
C VAL A 311 0.48 28.65 12.48
N THR A 312 1.26 29.61 11.98
CA THR A 312 2.70 29.73 12.23
C THR A 312 3.05 29.99 13.70
N ALA A 313 2.10 30.48 14.50
CA ALA A 313 2.27 30.66 15.95
C ALA A 313 2.49 29.31 16.69
N PHE A 314 2.20 28.18 16.04
CA PHE A 314 2.32 26.81 16.60
C PHE A 314 3.37 26.04 15.82
N PRO A 315 4.68 26.28 16.06
CA PRO A 315 5.76 25.70 15.26
C PRO A 315 5.82 24.19 15.42
N TRP A 316 5.97 23.49 14.29
CA TRP A 316 6.07 22.04 14.25
C TRP A 316 7.50 21.53 14.49
N PHE A 317 8.48 22.32 14.11
CA PHE A 317 9.89 21.95 14.08
C PHE A 317 10.75 23.01 14.76
N THR A 318 11.88 22.58 15.28
CA THR A 318 12.93 23.49 15.74
C THR A 318 13.74 24.01 14.55
N GLU A 319 14.49 25.12 14.74
CA GLU A 319 15.37 25.69 13.71
C GLU A 319 16.44 24.70 13.18
N GLU A 320 16.67 23.61 13.91
CA GLU A 320 17.65 22.57 13.50
C GLU A 320 17.11 21.62 12.44
N VAL A 321 15.79 21.57 12.24
CA VAL A 321 15.17 20.73 11.21
C VAL A 321 15.11 21.49 9.89
N SER A 322 15.75 20.94 8.87
CA SER A 322 15.66 21.48 7.51
C SER A 322 14.26 21.22 6.94
N THR A 323 13.60 22.24 6.45
CA THR A 323 12.26 22.17 5.88
C THR A 323 12.21 22.75 4.47
N ASP A 324 11.33 22.22 3.63
CA ASP A 324 10.99 22.74 2.31
C ASP A 324 9.55 23.28 2.36
N ASN A 325 9.32 24.55 1.98
CA ASN A 325 7.97 25.11 1.89
C ASN A 325 7.21 24.50 0.71
N MET A 326 6.05 23.97 0.99
CA MET A 326 5.19 23.29 0.02
C MET A 326 3.74 23.72 0.15
N THR A 327 2.96 23.45 -0.90
CA THR A 327 1.53 23.71 -0.94
C THR A 327 0.81 22.47 -1.46
N ALA A 328 -0.32 22.15 -0.86
CA ALA A 328 -1.25 21.16 -1.38
C ALA A 328 -2.66 21.76 -1.48
N THR A 329 -3.43 21.30 -2.48
CA THR A 329 -4.83 21.70 -2.67
C THR A 329 -5.70 20.48 -2.49
N LEU A 330 -6.73 20.59 -1.66
CA LEU A 330 -7.68 19.53 -1.38
C LEU A 330 -9.06 19.88 -1.91
N SER A 331 -9.71 18.92 -2.57
CA SER A 331 -11.10 19.02 -3.04
C SER A 331 -11.91 17.91 -2.35
N MET A 332 -12.94 18.32 -1.61
CA MET A 332 -13.69 17.44 -0.71
C MET A 332 -14.89 16.81 -1.42
N GLU A 333 -14.96 15.49 -1.42
CA GLU A 333 -16.15 14.73 -1.83
C GLU A 333 -17.08 14.49 -0.64
N LEU A 334 -16.50 14.18 0.53
CA LEU A 334 -17.21 14.15 1.81
C LEU A 334 -16.77 15.35 2.65
N LYS A 335 -17.70 16.22 2.96
CA LYS A 335 -17.42 17.48 3.65
C LYS A 335 -17.47 17.30 5.15
N TYR A 336 -16.45 17.77 5.84
CA TYR A 336 -16.33 17.80 7.29
C TYR A 336 -16.05 19.22 7.79
N PRO A 337 -16.45 19.58 9.03
CA PRO A 337 -16.14 20.86 9.62
C PRO A 337 -14.71 20.91 10.20
N HIS A 338 -13.79 20.18 9.59
CA HIS A 338 -12.37 20.16 9.95
C HIS A 338 -11.51 20.08 8.69
N ILE A 339 -10.27 20.46 8.85
CA ILE A 339 -9.25 20.45 7.80
C ILE A 339 -8.40 19.20 7.88
N ASN A 340 -8.18 18.54 6.74
CA ASN A 340 -7.15 17.52 6.55
C ASN A 340 -5.87 18.22 6.08
N TYR A 341 -4.74 17.94 6.73
CA TYR A 341 -3.51 18.66 6.45
C TYR A 341 -2.27 17.77 6.66
N PRO A 342 -1.17 18.01 5.93
CA PRO A 342 0.11 17.33 6.20
C PRO A 342 0.79 17.88 7.46
N MET A 343 1.66 17.09 8.09
CA MET A 343 2.51 17.58 9.17
C MET A 343 3.28 18.82 8.73
N GLY A 344 3.41 19.79 9.62
CA GLY A 344 4.12 21.04 9.32
C GLY A 344 3.23 22.14 8.74
N VAL A 345 1.90 22.02 8.81
CA VAL A 345 0.99 23.07 8.32
C VAL A 345 1.32 24.43 8.92
N THR A 346 1.39 25.45 8.05
CA THR A 346 1.66 26.84 8.42
C THR A 346 0.49 27.75 8.09
N LYS A 347 -0.26 27.43 7.02
CA LYS A 347 -1.41 28.23 6.62
C LYS A 347 -2.48 27.38 5.97
N VAL A 348 -3.74 27.76 6.18
CA VAL A 348 -4.92 27.19 5.50
C VAL A 348 -5.70 28.30 4.85
N GLU A 349 -6.13 28.11 3.61
CA GLU A 349 -6.90 29.09 2.84
C GLU A 349 -8.08 28.38 2.16
N ALA A 350 -9.31 28.89 2.40
CA ALA A 350 -10.48 28.42 1.69
C ALA A 350 -10.46 28.91 0.23
N LEU A 351 -10.79 28.01 -0.70
CA LEU A 351 -10.84 28.33 -2.14
C LEU A 351 -12.27 28.54 -2.64
N ASP A 352 -13.25 28.32 -1.78
CA ASP A 352 -14.66 28.51 -2.09
C ASP A 352 -14.99 29.99 -2.21
N GLU A 353 -15.63 30.40 -3.31
CA GLU A 353 -16.06 31.80 -3.51
C GLU A 353 -17.20 32.16 -2.54
N ASP A 354 -17.15 33.37 -1.96
CA ASP A 354 -18.19 33.96 -1.09
C ASP A 354 -18.48 33.20 0.23
N VAL A 355 -17.56 32.37 0.73
CA VAL A 355 -17.73 31.68 2.00
C VAL A 355 -17.11 32.50 3.15
N ASP A 356 -17.97 32.88 4.10
CA ASP A 356 -17.54 33.55 5.35
C ASP A 356 -17.04 32.48 6.33
N VAL A 357 -15.73 32.18 6.30
CA VAL A 357 -15.10 31.17 7.12
C VAL A 357 -13.96 31.75 7.96
N ARG A 358 -13.87 31.30 9.20
CA ARG A 358 -12.69 31.43 10.05
C ARG A 358 -12.20 30.06 10.48
N PHE A 359 -10.93 29.98 10.76
CA PHE A 359 -10.30 28.76 11.25
C PHE A 359 -10.08 28.86 12.77
N GLU A 360 -10.28 27.75 13.46
CA GLU A 360 -10.02 27.63 14.89
C GLU A 360 -9.07 26.46 15.08
N TYR A 361 -7.95 26.67 15.78
CA TYR A 361 -6.94 25.67 16.06
C TYR A 361 -6.96 25.30 17.54
N ASN A 362 -7.04 24.02 17.82
CA ASN A 362 -6.92 23.48 19.18
C ASN A 362 -5.49 22.97 19.40
N GLU A 363 -4.77 23.49 20.39
CA GLU A 363 -3.37 23.12 20.61
C GLU A 363 -3.16 21.69 21.07
N SER A 364 -4.06 21.14 21.90
CA SER A 364 -3.92 19.77 22.41
C SER A 364 -4.17 18.72 21.36
N THR A 365 -5.25 18.89 20.60
CA THR A 365 -5.64 17.95 19.55
C THR A 365 -5.01 18.25 18.21
N GLN A 366 -4.51 19.47 18.03
CA GLN A 366 -4.05 20.01 16.76
C GLN A 366 -5.12 19.94 15.65
N LYS A 367 -6.38 19.89 16.02
CA LYS A 367 -7.52 19.91 15.10
C LYS A 367 -7.76 21.34 14.64
N ILE A 368 -7.89 21.52 13.32
CA ILE A 368 -8.30 22.78 12.72
C ILE A 368 -9.77 22.62 12.32
N VAL A 369 -10.65 23.42 12.89
CA VAL A 369 -12.07 23.42 12.57
C VAL A 369 -12.47 24.68 11.83
N THR A 370 -13.51 24.57 11.01
CA THR A 370 -14.04 25.65 10.18
C THR A 370 -15.36 26.15 10.73
N ARG A 371 -15.43 27.45 10.97
CA ARG A 371 -16.61 28.10 11.51
C ARG A 371 -16.96 29.35 10.71
N ASN A 372 -18.25 29.70 10.67
CA ASN A 372 -18.69 30.96 10.10
C ASN A 372 -18.32 32.09 11.05
N SER A 373 -17.69 33.14 10.50
CA SER A 373 -17.20 34.28 11.29
C SER A 373 -18.31 35.07 11.99
N SER A 374 -19.51 35.08 11.39
CA SER A 374 -20.64 35.88 11.86
C SER A 374 -21.53 35.17 12.87
N ASN A 375 -21.81 33.86 12.72
CA ASN A 375 -22.80 33.14 13.52
C ASN A 375 -22.24 31.92 14.29
N ASN A 376 -20.95 31.62 14.16
CA ASN A 376 -20.25 30.51 14.82
C ASN A 376 -20.73 29.11 14.44
N ASN A 377 -21.53 28.98 13.39
CA ASN A 377 -21.93 27.67 12.89
C ASN A 377 -20.77 26.95 12.16
N GLU A 378 -20.83 25.65 12.08
CA GLU A 378 -19.91 24.86 11.28
C GLU A 378 -20.02 25.21 9.79
N VAL A 379 -18.86 25.32 9.13
CA VAL A 379 -18.77 25.56 7.69
C VAL A 379 -18.14 24.33 7.05
N LEU A 380 -18.74 23.89 5.96
CA LEU A 380 -18.26 22.75 5.18
C LEU A 380 -17.68 23.28 3.87
N LEU A 381 -16.36 23.16 3.69
CA LEU A 381 -15.68 23.64 2.50
C LEU A 381 -15.75 22.61 1.37
N ASP A 382 -15.86 23.09 0.13
CA ASP A 382 -15.71 22.29 -1.09
C ASP A 382 -14.24 22.07 -1.42
N SER A 383 -13.43 23.12 -1.24
CA SER A 383 -12.00 23.07 -1.51
C SER A 383 -11.21 24.05 -0.66
N TYR A 384 -9.97 23.71 -0.38
CA TYR A 384 -9.04 24.58 0.34
C TYR A 384 -7.59 24.25 -0.03
N SER A 385 -6.69 25.20 0.19
CA SER A 385 -5.25 24.99 0.10
C SER A 385 -4.61 24.98 1.48
N VAL A 386 -3.52 24.23 1.60
CA VAL A 386 -2.68 24.19 2.80
C VAL A 386 -1.23 24.48 2.40
N GLU A 387 -0.60 25.44 3.08
CA GLU A 387 0.83 25.65 3.03
C GLU A 387 1.46 24.90 4.21
N TYR A 388 2.60 24.25 4.00
CA TYR A 388 3.25 23.46 5.02
C TYR A 388 4.75 23.38 4.80
N GLU A 389 5.48 23.16 5.88
CA GLU A 389 6.90 22.88 5.91
C GLU A 389 7.12 21.37 5.87
N TYR A 390 7.71 20.87 4.78
CA TYR A 390 8.06 19.46 4.65
C TYR A 390 9.41 19.18 5.30
N PRO A 391 9.49 18.38 6.38
CA PRO A 391 10.74 18.19 7.12
C PRO A 391 11.67 17.18 6.44
N THR A 392 12.96 17.38 6.60
CA THR A 392 13.98 16.39 6.30
C THR A 392 14.69 15.99 7.60
N PHE A 393 14.42 14.77 8.06
CA PHE A 393 15.02 14.23 9.28
C PHE A 393 16.33 13.49 8.98
N TYR A 394 17.39 13.89 9.68
CA TYR A 394 18.69 13.23 9.61
C TYR A 394 18.79 12.18 10.71
N ILE A 395 18.77 10.90 10.35
CA ILE A 395 18.77 9.77 11.30
C ILE A 395 19.95 9.86 12.29
N GLU A 396 21.13 10.26 11.83
CA GLU A 396 22.30 10.39 12.71
C GLU A 396 22.06 11.41 13.84
N ARG A 397 21.39 12.53 13.55
CA ARG A 397 21.02 13.51 14.59
C ARG A 397 19.98 12.95 15.56
N LEU A 398 18.99 12.22 15.05
CA LEU A 398 17.98 11.57 15.90
C LEU A 398 18.60 10.53 16.85
N LYS A 399 19.66 9.85 16.41
CA LYS A 399 20.41 8.90 17.26
C LYS A 399 21.22 9.58 18.35
N ASP A 400 21.66 10.82 18.17
CA ASP A 400 22.39 11.57 19.18
C ASP A 400 21.50 11.96 20.38
N VAL A 401 20.17 11.94 20.20
CA VAL A 401 19.23 12.26 21.29
C VAL A 401 19.15 11.09 22.28
N GLN A 402 19.60 11.34 23.51
CA GLN A 402 19.51 10.36 24.60
C GLN A 402 18.11 10.35 25.23
N SER A 403 17.72 9.20 25.78
CA SER A 403 16.50 9.09 26.57
C SER A 403 16.65 9.89 27.87
N GLY A 404 15.63 10.70 28.21
CA GLY A 404 15.64 11.51 29.42
C GLY A 404 16.21 12.93 29.27
N THR A 405 16.66 13.33 28.06
CA THR A 405 17.02 14.72 27.82
C THR A 405 15.74 15.54 27.58
N GLY A 406 15.37 16.32 28.58
CA GLY A 406 14.30 17.34 28.51
C GLY A 406 14.69 18.46 29.49
N SER A 407 14.34 19.69 29.16
CA SER A 407 14.53 20.83 30.07
C SER A 407 13.49 20.80 31.16
N GLU A 408 13.84 21.27 32.39
CA GLU A 408 12.86 21.48 33.46
C GLU A 408 11.73 22.46 33.02
N SER A 409 11.98 23.31 32.02
CA SER A 409 10.98 24.20 31.43
C SER A 409 9.86 23.47 30.68
N ASP A 410 10.05 22.20 30.33
CA ASP A 410 9.11 21.42 29.52
C ASP A 410 8.40 20.32 30.34
N ALA A 411 8.38 20.46 31.65
CA ALA A 411 7.85 19.43 32.57
C ALA A 411 6.38 19.09 32.27
N ASP A 412 5.55 20.10 31.96
CA ASP A 412 4.14 19.90 31.62
C ASP A 412 3.97 19.16 30.27
N PHE A 413 4.80 19.49 29.28
CA PHE A 413 4.83 18.79 28.00
C PHE A 413 5.20 17.31 28.19
N TYR A 414 6.27 17.02 28.95
CA TYR A 414 6.67 15.66 29.24
C TYR A 414 5.61 14.91 30.04
N ALA A 415 4.99 15.54 31.06
CA ALA A 415 3.92 14.93 31.84
C ALA A 415 2.72 14.55 30.95
N ARG A 416 2.33 15.42 30.02
CA ARG A 416 1.23 15.21 29.09
C ARG A 416 1.53 14.03 28.16
N TYR A 417 2.65 14.05 27.45
CA TYR A 417 2.95 13.07 26.40
C TYR A 417 3.64 11.80 26.90
N THR A 418 3.82 11.64 28.21
CA THR A 418 4.17 10.37 28.89
C THR A 418 3.05 9.88 29.82
N GLN A 419 1.86 10.50 29.77
CA GLN A 419 0.71 10.12 30.59
C GLN A 419 0.29 8.68 30.31
N LEU A 420 0.03 7.93 31.39
CA LEU A 420 -0.50 6.57 31.36
C LEU A 420 -1.46 6.40 32.56
N PRO A 421 -2.55 5.64 32.42
CA PRO A 421 -3.46 5.39 33.52
C PRO A 421 -2.80 4.54 34.60
N SER A 422 -3.14 4.79 35.86
CA SER A 422 -2.65 3.99 36.98
C SER A 422 -3.07 2.51 36.91
N SER A 423 -4.12 2.22 36.17
CA SER A 423 -4.65 0.86 35.92
C SER A 423 -3.84 0.05 34.91
N LEU A 424 -2.87 0.67 34.20
CA LEU A 424 -2.07 -0.04 33.20
C LEU A 424 -1.32 -1.20 33.83
N PRO A 425 -1.48 -2.45 33.35
CA PRO A 425 -0.80 -3.61 33.91
C PRO A 425 0.73 -3.52 33.86
N ASN A 426 1.37 -3.94 34.93
CA ASN A 426 2.85 -3.88 35.02
C ASN A 426 3.55 -4.71 33.92
N ARG A 427 2.91 -5.77 33.39
CA ARG A 427 3.50 -6.57 32.32
C ARG A 427 3.75 -5.75 31.05
N VAL A 428 2.93 -4.73 30.77
CA VAL A 428 3.12 -3.81 29.64
C VAL A 428 4.38 -2.96 29.85
N LYS A 429 4.55 -2.41 31.06
CA LYS A 429 5.74 -1.62 31.43
C LYS A 429 7.02 -2.46 31.37
N ASN A 430 6.97 -3.67 31.93
CA ASN A 430 8.09 -4.60 31.91
C ASN A 430 8.50 -4.98 30.49
N LEU A 431 7.51 -5.20 29.59
CA LEU A 431 7.78 -5.48 28.20
C LEU A 431 8.46 -4.28 27.50
N ALA A 432 7.99 -3.06 27.77
CA ALA A 432 8.61 -1.86 27.22
C ALA A 432 10.08 -1.72 27.65
N GLU A 433 10.38 -1.98 28.92
CA GLU A 433 11.75 -2.00 29.44
C GLU A 433 12.58 -3.12 28.81
N GLU A 434 12.04 -4.33 28.67
CA GLU A 434 12.71 -5.45 28.03
C GLU A 434 13.13 -5.12 26.59
N ILE A 435 12.20 -4.57 25.79
CA ILE A 435 12.46 -4.21 24.40
C ILE A 435 13.51 -3.11 24.30
N THR A 436 13.49 -2.12 25.18
CA THR A 436 14.27 -0.89 25.02
C THR A 436 15.58 -0.86 25.80
N SER A 437 15.75 -1.71 26.83
CA SER A 437 16.95 -1.72 27.70
C SER A 437 18.28 -1.94 26.96
N PRO A 438 18.37 -2.67 25.83
CA PRO A 438 19.63 -2.79 25.10
C PRO A 438 20.11 -1.50 24.43
N PHE A 439 19.25 -0.50 24.30
CA PHE A 439 19.49 0.70 23.49
C PHE A 439 19.65 1.94 24.38
N GLN A 440 20.55 2.85 23.97
CA GLN A 440 20.80 4.11 24.71
C GLN A 440 20.08 5.29 24.04
N SER A 441 20.11 5.37 22.70
CA SER A 441 19.49 6.48 21.98
C SER A 441 17.95 6.36 21.98
N ARG A 442 17.27 7.51 21.98
CA ARG A 442 15.81 7.56 21.85
C ARG A 442 15.37 6.93 20.53
N TYR A 443 16.07 7.24 19.44
CA TYR A 443 15.78 6.70 18.11
C TYR A 443 15.82 5.16 18.08
N ASP A 444 16.90 4.56 18.60
CA ASP A 444 17.03 3.10 18.58
C ASP A 444 15.97 2.40 19.43
N LYS A 445 15.55 3.02 20.55
CA LYS A 445 14.43 2.53 21.37
C LYS A 445 13.11 2.56 20.61
N VAL A 446 12.82 3.66 19.89
CA VAL A 446 11.61 3.80 19.06
C VAL A 446 11.58 2.73 17.96
N VAL A 447 12.69 2.57 17.24
CA VAL A 447 12.83 1.55 16.19
C VAL A 447 12.73 0.13 16.77
N ALA A 448 13.24 -0.12 17.98
CA ALA A 448 13.11 -1.42 18.64
C ALA A 448 11.65 -1.76 18.93
N VAL A 449 10.86 -0.80 19.44
CA VAL A 449 9.42 -0.99 19.69
C VAL A 449 8.66 -1.21 18.38
N GLU A 450 8.93 -0.41 17.34
CA GLU A 450 8.32 -0.60 16.02
C GLU A 450 8.58 -2.02 15.48
N ARG A 451 9.83 -2.48 15.51
CA ARG A 451 10.22 -3.80 15.00
C ARG A 451 9.74 -4.96 15.87
N TYR A 452 9.38 -4.70 17.13
CA TYR A 452 8.89 -5.74 18.02
C TYR A 452 7.66 -6.44 17.45
N PHE A 453 6.69 -5.70 16.96
CA PHE A 453 5.47 -6.26 16.38
C PHE A 453 5.76 -7.19 15.20
N ALA A 454 6.57 -6.73 14.24
CA ALA A 454 6.92 -7.51 13.05
C ALA A 454 7.68 -8.82 13.37
N ARG A 455 8.38 -8.89 14.52
CA ARG A 455 9.21 -10.04 14.90
C ARG A 455 8.54 -11.04 15.82
N ASN A 456 7.42 -10.68 16.42
CA ASN A 456 6.78 -11.48 17.47
C ASN A 456 5.39 -12.01 17.09
N GLY A 457 5.10 -12.12 15.77
CA GLY A 457 3.92 -12.82 15.28
C GLY A 457 2.61 -12.04 15.40
N PHE A 458 2.67 -10.70 15.48
CA PHE A 458 1.48 -9.87 15.42
C PHE A 458 0.93 -9.83 14.00
N GLU A 459 -0.38 -9.97 13.87
CA GLU A 459 -1.07 -10.01 12.58
C GLU A 459 -1.98 -8.80 12.39
N TYR A 460 -1.98 -8.23 11.17
CA TYR A 460 -2.89 -7.16 10.80
C TYR A 460 -4.24 -7.76 10.41
N GLU A 461 -5.27 -7.49 11.21
CA GLU A 461 -6.60 -8.07 11.09
C GLU A 461 -7.68 -7.00 11.30
N THR A 462 -8.74 -7.03 10.52
CA THR A 462 -9.82 -6.03 10.56
C THR A 462 -11.19 -6.61 10.89
N THR A 463 -11.36 -7.91 10.68
CA THR A 463 -12.64 -8.60 10.83
C THR A 463 -12.80 -9.30 12.17
N ASN A 464 -11.70 -9.87 12.69
CA ASN A 464 -11.70 -10.59 13.97
C ASN A 464 -10.91 -9.83 15.03
N VAL A 465 -11.35 -8.63 15.39
CA VAL A 465 -10.66 -7.78 16.36
C VAL A 465 -11.43 -7.71 17.67
N ALA A 466 -10.77 -8.08 18.75
CA ALA A 466 -11.40 -8.14 20.07
C ALA A 466 -11.67 -6.72 20.63
N VAL A 467 -12.72 -6.63 21.43
CA VAL A 467 -13.01 -5.46 22.26
C VAL A 467 -12.73 -5.82 23.72
N PRO A 468 -11.94 -5.01 24.46
CA PRO A 468 -11.65 -5.27 25.87
C PRO A 468 -12.91 -5.32 26.73
N ARG A 469 -13.04 -6.37 27.54
CA ARG A 469 -14.21 -6.59 28.41
C ARG A 469 -13.95 -6.02 29.82
N GLY A 470 -15.00 -5.56 30.47
CA GLY A 470 -14.93 -5.11 31.86
C GLY A 470 -13.77 -4.14 32.11
N ASN A 471 -12.80 -4.52 32.95
CA ASN A 471 -11.63 -3.72 33.30
C ASN A 471 -10.36 -4.07 32.52
N GLU A 472 -10.42 -4.92 31.49
CA GLU A 472 -9.27 -5.26 30.65
C GLU A 472 -8.73 -3.99 29.98
N ASP A 473 -7.41 -3.86 29.94
CA ASP A 473 -6.75 -2.78 29.20
C ASP A 473 -6.58 -3.16 27.73
N TYR A 474 -6.83 -2.21 26.82
CA TYR A 474 -6.81 -2.44 25.37
C TYR A 474 -5.44 -2.86 24.84
N VAL A 475 -4.38 -2.21 25.35
CA VAL A 475 -3.01 -2.53 24.95
C VAL A 475 -2.54 -3.85 25.54
N ASP A 476 -2.89 -4.09 26.80
CA ASP A 476 -2.57 -5.35 27.48
C ASP A 476 -3.19 -6.56 26.77
N GLN A 477 -4.49 -6.47 26.41
CA GLN A 477 -5.19 -7.50 25.65
C GLN A 477 -4.51 -7.74 24.30
N PHE A 478 -4.19 -6.69 23.55
CA PHE A 478 -3.56 -6.82 22.24
C PHE A 478 -2.17 -7.44 22.32
N LEU A 479 -1.32 -6.97 23.25
CA LEU A 479 0.07 -7.43 23.36
C LEU A 479 0.22 -8.89 23.82
N PHE A 480 -0.67 -9.36 24.70
CA PHE A 480 -0.46 -10.63 25.40
C PHE A 480 -1.53 -11.70 25.13
N GLU A 481 -2.67 -11.33 24.54
CA GLU A 481 -3.79 -12.27 24.39
C GLU A 481 -4.17 -12.48 22.93
N THR A 482 -4.39 -11.41 22.17
CA THR A 482 -4.91 -11.52 20.82
C THR A 482 -3.83 -11.48 19.73
N GLN A 483 -2.87 -10.57 19.85
CA GLN A 483 -1.83 -10.29 18.86
C GLN A 483 -2.35 -10.04 17.43
N MET A 484 -3.65 -9.82 17.29
CA MET A 484 -4.36 -9.53 16.04
C MET A 484 -5.13 -8.22 16.16
N GLY A 485 -4.97 -7.33 15.19
CA GLY A 485 -5.63 -6.03 15.17
C GLY A 485 -5.18 -5.15 14.01
N TYR A 486 -5.69 -3.95 13.95
CA TYR A 486 -5.41 -2.97 12.88
C TYR A 486 -4.63 -1.75 13.41
N CYS A 487 -4.55 -0.69 12.62
CA CYS A 487 -3.73 0.49 12.92
C CYS A 487 -3.87 0.99 14.36
N ASP A 488 -5.10 1.03 14.92
CA ASP A 488 -5.34 1.52 16.29
C ASP A 488 -4.68 0.62 17.35
N ASN A 489 -4.68 -0.71 17.15
CA ASN A 489 -4.03 -1.63 18.08
C ASN A 489 -2.51 -1.42 18.08
N PHE A 490 -1.90 -1.34 16.91
CA PHE A 490 -0.46 -1.17 16.76
C PHE A 490 0.00 0.22 17.22
N SER A 491 -0.65 1.28 16.75
CA SER A 491 -0.26 2.65 17.08
C SER A 491 -0.46 2.97 18.57
N THR A 492 -1.62 2.59 19.14
CA THR A 492 -1.87 2.75 20.59
C THR A 492 -0.85 1.99 21.42
N SER A 493 -0.57 0.72 21.07
CA SER A 493 0.41 -0.08 21.80
C SER A 493 1.81 0.49 21.71
N MET A 494 2.22 1.00 20.56
CA MET A 494 3.50 1.65 20.39
C MET A 494 3.61 2.93 21.24
N VAL A 495 2.57 3.79 21.26
CA VAL A 495 2.57 4.98 22.12
C VAL A 495 2.68 4.58 23.59
N VAL A 496 1.89 3.61 24.05
CA VAL A 496 1.89 3.18 25.46
C VAL A 496 3.25 2.57 25.87
N LEU A 497 3.86 1.75 25.01
CA LEU A 497 5.19 1.19 25.26
C LEU A 497 6.26 2.29 25.34
N LEU A 498 6.24 3.27 24.43
CA LEU A 498 7.18 4.39 24.44
C LEU A 498 7.00 5.27 25.70
N ARG A 499 5.77 5.60 26.06
CA ARG A 499 5.44 6.35 27.27
C ARG A 499 5.86 5.62 28.55
N SER A 500 5.78 4.29 28.57
CA SER A 500 6.19 3.45 29.69
C SER A 500 7.68 3.58 30.01
N VAL A 501 8.50 3.95 29.04
CA VAL A 501 9.95 4.19 29.20
C VAL A 501 10.32 5.68 29.15
N GLY A 502 9.35 6.56 29.36
CA GLY A 502 9.55 8.01 29.46
C GLY A 502 9.85 8.71 28.14
N ILE A 503 9.49 8.12 27.01
CA ILE A 503 9.62 8.75 25.69
C ILE A 503 8.28 9.42 25.34
N PRO A 504 8.25 10.77 25.18
CA PRO A 504 7.04 11.47 24.81
C PRO A 504 6.56 11.04 23.43
N ALA A 505 5.31 10.58 23.38
CA ALA A 505 4.66 10.14 22.15
C ALA A 505 3.17 10.44 22.20
N ARG A 506 2.56 10.64 21.02
CA ARG A 506 1.12 10.85 20.87
C ARG A 506 0.51 9.97 19.81
N TRP A 507 -0.77 9.71 19.96
CA TRP A 507 -1.57 9.01 19.00
C TRP A 507 -2.20 10.02 18.03
N VAL A 508 -2.08 9.77 16.75
CA VAL A 508 -2.57 10.66 15.69
C VAL A 508 -3.50 9.88 14.78
N LYS A 509 -4.57 10.54 14.33
CA LYS A 509 -5.47 9.96 13.34
C LYS A 509 -5.72 10.91 12.17
N GLY A 510 -6.06 10.31 11.05
CA GLY A 510 -6.32 10.97 9.79
C GLY A 510 -6.41 9.95 8.67
N TYR A 511 -5.70 10.21 7.57
CA TYR A 511 -5.68 9.33 6.40
C TYR A 511 -4.25 9.09 5.93
N THR A 512 -4.01 7.93 5.33
CA THR A 512 -2.77 7.66 4.59
C THR A 512 -2.71 8.50 3.31
N GLU A 513 -1.61 8.41 2.58
CA GLU A 513 -1.34 9.22 1.38
C GLU A 513 -2.31 9.03 0.21
N GLY A 514 -3.19 8.01 0.26
CA GLY A 514 -4.14 7.71 -0.82
C GLY A 514 -3.48 7.14 -2.07
N GLU A 515 -4.27 7.01 -3.14
CA GLU A 515 -3.86 6.43 -4.41
C GLU A 515 -3.55 7.51 -5.45
N PHE A 516 -2.47 7.32 -6.21
CA PHE A 516 -2.14 8.21 -7.32
C PHE A 516 -3.10 8.01 -8.49
N VAL A 517 -3.75 9.10 -8.92
CA VAL A 517 -4.72 9.06 -10.04
C VAL A 517 -4.13 9.62 -11.32
N THR A 518 -3.58 10.84 -11.27
CA THR A 518 -3.12 11.56 -12.47
C THR A 518 -2.13 12.68 -12.13
N LEU A 519 -1.68 13.38 -13.16
CA LEU A 519 -0.94 14.63 -13.03
C LEU A 519 -1.83 15.79 -13.48
N THR A 520 -1.75 16.91 -12.79
CA THR A 520 -2.33 18.18 -13.24
C THR A 520 -1.56 18.74 -14.45
N ALA A 521 -2.11 19.75 -15.12
CA ALA A 521 -1.47 20.37 -16.28
C ALA A 521 -0.12 21.04 -15.95
N ASP A 522 0.07 21.48 -14.71
CA ASP A 522 1.31 22.05 -14.16
C ASP A 522 2.25 21.02 -13.52
N GLY A 523 1.89 19.72 -13.61
CA GLY A 523 2.75 18.60 -13.23
C GLY A 523 2.69 18.19 -11.76
N LYS A 524 1.74 18.73 -10.96
CA LYS A 524 1.47 18.22 -9.62
C LYS A 524 0.79 16.85 -9.67
N ARG A 525 0.99 16.05 -8.66
CA ARG A 525 0.36 14.74 -8.53
C ARG A 525 -1.00 14.88 -7.86
N VAL A 526 -1.99 14.19 -8.40
CA VAL A 526 -3.34 14.08 -7.82
C VAL A 526 -3.44 12.72 -7.14
N TYR A 527 -3.79 12.74 -5.87
CA TYR A 527 -4.05 11.54 -5.06
C TYR A 527 -5.53 11.51 -4.70
N GLU A 528 -6.12 10.32 -4.74
CA GLU A 528 -7.48 10.06 -4.26
C GLU A 528 -7.40 9.39 -2.89
N ILE A 529 -8.13 9.95 -1.93
CA ILE A 529 -8.16 9.45 -0.55
C ILE A 529 -9.59 9.01 -0.25
N ALA A 530 -9.74 7.71 0.04
CA ALA A 530 -11.01 7.08 0.38
C ALA A 530 -11.13 6.83 1.90
N ASN A 531 -12.30 6.44 2.37
CA ASN A 531 -12.49 6.00 3.75
C ASN A 531 -11.56 4.83 4.13
N ASN A 532 -11.22 3.95 3.19
CA ASN A 532 -10.23 2.88 3.40
C ASN A 532 -8.82 3.40 3.77
N ASN A 533 -8.53 4.66 3.48
CA ASN A 533 -7.28 5.31 3.87
C ASN A 533 -7.32 5.88 5.29
N ALA A 534 -8.47 5.80 6.01
CA ALA A 534 -8.53 6.21 7.41
C ALA A 534 -7.50 5.38 8.22
N HIS A 535 -6.68 6.09 8.98
CA HIS A 535 -5.50 5.51 9.62
C HIS A 535 -5.15 6.21 10.92
N SER A 536 -4.49 5.47 11.79
CA SER A 536 -3.85 6.03 12.97
C SER A 536 -2.37 5.68 13.02
N TRP A 537 -1.57 6.58 13.57
CA TRP A 537 -0.11 6.39 13.68
C TRP A 537 0.46 7.05 14.93
N VAL A 538 1.75 6.89 15.11
CA VAL A 538 2.50 7.40 16.26
C VAL A 538 3.37 8.57 15.85
N GLU A 539 3.34 9.64 16.63
CA GLU A 539 4.35 10.68 16.57
C GLU A 539 5.16 10.71 17.85
N VAL A 540 6.46 10.78 17.68
CA VAL A 540 7.44 10.74 18.79
C VAL A 540 8.22 12.04 18.80
N TYR A 541 8.31 12.64 19.99
CA TYR A 541 9.07 13.88 20.16
C TYR A 541 10.56 13.62 20.27
N PHE A 542 11.33 14.39 19.50
CA PHE A 542 12.78 14.51 19.59
C PHE A 542 13.12 15.97 19.85
N PRO A 543 13.76 16.31 21.01
CA PRO A 543 14.11 17.68 21.38
C PRO A 543 15.14 18.30 20.47
#